data_276e11aad7fe94ef0be4a6b2730e1249
#
_entry.id   276e11aad7fe94ef0be4a6b2730e1249
#
_cell.length_a   1.000
_cell.length_b   1.000
_cell.length_c   1.000
_cell.angle_alpha   90.00
_cell.angle_beta   90.00
_cell.angle_gamma   90.00
#
_symmetry.space_group_name_H-M   'P 1'
#
loop_
_entity.id
_entity.type
_entity.pdbx_description
1 polymer ?
#
loop_
_entity_poly.entity_id
_entity_poly.type
_entity_poly.pdbx_seq_one_letter_code
_entity_poly.pdbx_strand_id
1 'polypeptide(L)'
;MINPVLLRSFCTLAEVGHFTRTADLLCMTQSGVSQHVRKLEEQMGHPLLIRQGKRFTLTDAGERLYREAREIILLLSNLEQMVGKDPAYEGVVRVMSPGSVGLKLYPHLLVLQRQHPNLVIDYRFAPNSDVEESISENGVDIGFMTSPSTLVKVSFKPVAEEELLLVTPKGLSEPSWEQLMLLGFIDHPDGAHHASLLLGSNYQEFQHSSLFKKKGFSNQINLILESVSMGFGFTVLPAFAVEAFRKPQLVQIHRLSNPVSETLYLGVSHNKPIPSRVNTVIAEAHKWI
;
A
#
# COMPACT_ATOMS: atom_id res chain seq x y z
N MET A 1 -3.77 28.41 28.22
CA MET A 1 -4.37 27.26 27.48
C MET A 1 -5.23 26.49 28.47
N ILE A 2 -6.47 26.14 28.08
CA ILE A 2 -7.39 25.37 28.95
C ILE A 2 -6.83 23.96 29.15
N ASN A 3 -6.81 23.49 30.40
CA ASN A 3 -6.35 22.14 30.70
C ASN A 3 -7.52 21.13 30.51
N PRO A 4 -7.40 20.13 29.62
CA PRO A 4 -8.45 19.16 29.34
C PRO A 4 -8.90 18.36 30.59
N VAL A 5 -7.99 18.09 31.52
CA VAL A 5 -8.32 17.36 32.76
C VAL A 5 -9.27 18.18 33.65
N LEU A 6 -9.03 19.49 33.77
CA LEU A 6 -9.93 20.38 34.53
C LEU A 6 -11.29 20.49 33.83
N LEU A 7 -11.29 20.59 32.51
CA LEU A 7 -12.50 20.65 31.68
C LEU A 7 -13.34 19.38 31.85
N ARG A 8 -12.72 18.21 31.78
CA ARG A 8 -13.38 16.91 32.01
C ARG A 8 -14.02 16.85 33.41
N SER A 9 -13.27 17.28 34.45
CA SER A 9 -13.78 17.27 35.82
C SER A 9 -15.00 18.18 35.98
N PHE A 10 -15.01 19.35 35.33
CA PHE A 10 -16.13 20.28 35.32
C PHE A 10 -17.34 19.70 34.58
N CYS A 11 -17.14 19.14 33.39
CA CYS A 11 -18.26 18.55 32.62
C CYS A 11 -18.88 17.38 33.38
N THR A 12 -18.08 16.48 33.91
CA THR A 12 -18.60 15.35 34.73
C THR A 12 -19.32 15.84 35.95
N LEU A 13 -18.83 16.89 36.63
CA LEU A 13 -19.51 17.48 37.76
C LEU A 13 -20.86 18.10 37.38
N ALA A 14 -20.95 18.79 36.25
CA ALA A 14 -22.20 19.38 35.74
C ALA A 14 -23.23 18.31 35.41
N GLU A 15 -22.80 17.17 34.87
CA GLU A 15 -23.70 16.03 34.52
C GLU A 15 -24.19 15.30 35.75
N VAL A 16 -23.32 15.03 36.71
CA VAL A 16 -23.62 14.23 37.92
C VAL A 16 -24.35 15.04 38.97
N GLY A 17 -24.11 16.35 39.03
CA GLY A 17 -24.75 17.28 39.98
C GLY A 17 -24.25 17.13 41.43
N HIS A 18 -23.22 16.32 41.70
CA HIS A 18 -22.76 16.04 43.06
C HIS A 18 -21.25 15.75 43.16
N PHE A 19 -20.54 16.54 43.94
CA PHE A 19 -19.06 16.48 44.03
C PHE A 19 -18.49 15.10 44.42
N THR A 20 -19.10 14.44 45.44
CA THR A 20 -18.61 13.13 45.90
C THR A 20 -18.81 12.06 44.82
N ARG A 21 -19.98 11.99 44.18
CA ARG A 21 -20.25 11.06 43.10
C ARG A 21 -19.34 11.29 41.90
N THR A 22 -19.06 12.56 41.57
CA THR A 22 -18.12 12.92 40.53
C THR A 22 -16.70 12.46 40.87
N ALA A 23 -16.29 12.61 42.12
CA ALA A 23 -14.99 12.13 42.60
C ALA A 23 -14.84 10.61 42.44
N ASP A 24 -15.88 9.85 42.83
CA ASP A 24 -15.92 8.39 42.66
C ASP A 24 -15.78 7.99 41.19
N LEU A 25 -16.54 8.63 40.28
CA LEU A 25 -16.47 8.36 38.83
C LEU A 25 -15.12 8.70 38.20
N LEU A 26 -14.45 9.72 38.70
CA LEU A 26 -13.14 10.16 38.19
C LEU A 26 -11.97 9.54 38.94
N CYS A 27 -12.21 8.60 39.88
CA CYS A 27 -11.19 8.02 40.75
C CYS A 27 -10.33 9.09 41.46
N MET A 28 -10.99 10.12 41.99
CA MET A 28 -10.38 11.29 42.65
C MET A 28 -10.96 11.48 44.08
N THR A 29 -10.40 12.42 44.79
CA THR A 29 -11.01 12.92 46.04
C THR A 29 -12.01 14.05 45.73
N GLN A 30 -13.01 14.22 46.58
CA GLN A 30 -13.96 15.34 46.46
C GLN A 30 -13.28 16.71 46.46
N SER A 31 -12.22 16.85 47.32
CA SER A 31 -11.36 18.06 47.35
C SER A 31 -10.61 18.27 46.03
N GLY A 32 -10.18 17.18 45.36
CA GLY A 32 -9.53 17.21 44.03
C GLY A 32 -10.47 17.76 42.97
N VAL A 33 -11.70 17.25 42.91
CA VAL A 33 -12.72 17.77 41.97
C VAL A 33 -12.97 19.26 42.23
N SER A 34 -13.13 19.67 43.52
CA SER A 34 -13.33 21.07 43.88
C SER A 34 -12.14 21.98 43.47
N GLN A 35 -10.91 21.49 43.63
CA GLN A 35 -9.70 22.17 43.14
C GLN A 35 -9.64 22.28 41.62
N HIS A 36 -10.02 21.23 40.89
CA HIS A 36 -10.06 21.26 39.42
C HIS A 36 -11.01 22.33 38.93
N VAL A 37 -12.23 22.39 39.49
CA VAL A 37 -13.21 23.41 39.11
C VAL A 37 -12.68 24.81 39.42
N ARG A 38 -12.13 25.04 40.62
CA ARG A 38 -11.58 26.34 41.01
C ARG A 38 -10.45 26.80 40.06
N LYS A 39 -9.51 25.90 39.72
CA LYS A 39 -8.45 26.20 38.77
C LYS A 39 -9.00 26.52 37.39
N LEU A 40 -10.08 25.83 36.96
CA LEU A 40 -10.75 26.13 35.69
C LEU A 40 -11.41 27.52 35.72
N GLU A 41 -12.09 27.88 36.82
CA GLU A 41 -12.66 29.22 37.04
C GLU A 41 -11.57 30.30 37.01
N GLU A 42 -10.40 30.06 37.63
CA GLU A 42 -9.24 30.95 37.56
C GLU A 42 -8.71 31.11 36.13
N GLN A 43 -8.62 29.98 35.36
CA GLN A 43 -8.21 30.04 33.96
C GLN A 43 -9.18 30.81 33.05
N MET A 44 -10.48 30.65 33.34
CA MET A 44 -11.55 31.30 32.54
C MET A 44 -11.79 32.78 32.97
N GLY A 45 -11.33 33.17 34.15
CA GLY A 45 -11.56 34.47 34.72
C GLY A 45 -13.01 34.75 35.16
N HIS A 46 -13.83 33.68 35.20
CA HIS A 46 -15.25 33.77 35.56
C HIS A 46 -15.65 32.60 36.49
N PRO A 47 -16.54 32.82 37.48
CA PRO A 47 -17.14 31.74 38.22
C PRO A 47 -18.05 30.92 37.31
N LEU A 48 -17.93 29.60 37.40
CA LEU A 48 -18.71 28.64 36.61
C LEU A 48 -19.83 28.02 37.44
N LEU A 49 -19.73 28.06 38.77
CA LEU A 49 -20.69 27.49 39.71
C LEU A 49 -21.20 28.55 40.70
N ILE A 50 -22.50 28.48 41.00
CA ILE A 50 -23.14 29.13 42.11
C ILE A 50 -23.31 28.09 43.21
N ARG A 51 -22.61 28.23 44.34
CA ARG A 51 -22.67 27.27 45.46
C ARG A 51 -23.74 27.64 46.46
N GLN A 52 -24.62 26.72 46.81
CA GLN A 52 -25.67 26.89 47.81
C GLN A 52 -25.60 25.74 48.83
N GLY A 53 -24.78 25.90 49.86
CA GLY A 53 -24.52 24.86 50.87
C GLY A 53 -23.88 23.60 50.23
N LYS A 54 -24.59 22.48 50.27
CA LYS A 54 -24.14 21.22 49.66
C LYS A 54 -24.52 21.04 48.18
N ARG A 55 -25.27 22.00 47.61
CA ARG A 55 -25.71 21.99 46.21
C ARG A 55 -24.96 23.10 45.41
N PHE A 56 -25.03 22.96 44.12
CA PHE A 56 -24.58 24.00 43.19
C PHE A 56 -25.48 24.07 41.97
N THR A 57 -25.47 25.19 41.27
CA THR A 57 -26.03 25.37 39.92
C THR A 57 -24.94 25.98 39.04
N LEU A 58 -25.04 25.81 37.72
CA LEU A 58 -24.15 26.49 36.78
C LEU A 58 -24.48 27.98 36.71
N THR A 59 -23.48 28.79 36.50
CA THR A 59 -23.66 30.20 36.07
C THR A 59 -23.95 30.19 34.55
N ASP A 60 -24.39 31.34 33.99
CA ASP A 60 -24.51 31.50 32.53
C ASP A 60 -23.19 31.23 31.81
N ALA A 61 -22.05 31.59 32.40
CA ALA A 61 -20.70 31.28 31.89
C ALA A 61 -20.43 29.74 31.97
N GLY A 62 -20.85 29.11 33.08
CA GLY A 62 -20.77 27.67 33.28
C GLY A 62 -21.59 26.88 32.25
N GLU A 63 -22.83 27.32 31.98
CA GLU A 63 -23.69 26.66 30.99
C GLU A 63 -23.11 26.75 29.56
N ARG A 64 -22.62 27.93 29.18
CA ARG A 64 -21.97 28.11 27.88
C ARG A 64 -20.73 27.22 27.77
N LEU A 65 -19.86 27.24 28.79
CA LEU A 65 -18.66 26.40 28.79
C LEU A 65 -19.03 24.90 28.75
N TYR A 66 -20.01 24.48 29.53
CA TYR A 66 -20.43 23.06 29.57
C TYR A 66 -20.88 22.56 28.18
N ARG A 67 -21.67 23.34 27.46
CA ARG A 67 -22.17 23.01 26.12
C ARG A 67 -21.02 22.76 25.15
N GLU A 68 -20.10 23.69 25.03
CA GLU A 68 -18.96 23.61 24.11
C GLU A 68 -17.93 22.56 24.58
N ALA A 69 -17.70 22.46 25.88
CA ALA A 69 -16.71 21.55 26.44
C ALA A 69 -17.07 20.06 26.26
N ARG A 70 -18.36 19.72 26.27
CA ARG A 70 -18.82 18.33 25.99
C ARG A 70 -18.34 17.84 24.63
N GLU A 71 -18.46 18.65 23.61
CA GLU A 71 -18.01 18.27 22.25
C GLU A 71 -16.51 18.09 22.21
N ILE A 72 -15.75 18.98 22.85
CA ILE A 72 -14.28 18.89 22.91
C ILE A 72 -13.85 17.61 23.65
N ILE A 73 -14.45 17.30 24.79
CA ILE A 73 -14.12 16.08 25.56
C ILE A 73 -14.47 14.82 24.76
N LEU A 74 -15.58 14.81 24.04
CA LEU A 74 -15.96 13.70 23.17
C LEU A 74 -14.92 13.52 22.03
N LEU A 75 -14.49 14.61 21.40
CA LEU A 75 -13.45 14.58 20.37
C LEU A 75 -12.11 14.05 20.90
N LEU A 76 -11.70 14.48 22.09
CA LEU A 76 -10.49 13.97 22.74
C LEU A 76 -10.59 12.45 23.05
N SER A 77 -11.73 12.00 23.56
CA SER A 77 -11.97 10.57 23.81
C SER A 77 -11.94 9.74 22.52
N ASN A 78 -12.53 10.27 21.44
CA ASN A 78 -12.47 9.61 20.12
C ASN A 78 -11.03 9.54 19.60
N LEU A 79 -10.23 10.58 19.82
CA LEU A 79 -8.83 10.63 19.40
C LEU A 79 -7.99 9.56 20.14
N GLU A 80 -8.19 9.39 21.44
CA GLU A 80 -7.56 8.32 22.24
C GLU A 80 -7.93 6.92 21.71
N GLN A 81 -9.20 6.72 21.34
CA GLN A 81 -9.67 5.45 20.77
C GLN A 81 -9.13 5.21 19.36
N MET A 82 -8.97 6.26 18.55
CA MET A 82 -8.44 6.13 17.17
C MET A 82 -6.97 5.69 17.16
N VAL A 83 -6.15 6.19 18.09
CA VAL A 83 -4.73 5.82 18.17
C VAL A 83 -4.52 4.33 18.47
N GLY A 84 -5.44 3.71 19.20
CA GLY A 84 -5.39 2.28 19.52
C GLY A 84 -5.97 1.35 18.44
N LYS A 85 -6.59 1.88 17.38
CA LYS A 85 -7.19 1.07 16.30
C LYS A 85 -6.20 0.81 15.18
N ASP A 86 -6.12 -0.44 14.75
CA ASP A 86 -5.41 -0.86 13.53
C ASP A 86 -6.42 -1.51 12.55
N PRO A 87 -7.23 -0.68 11.85
CA PRO A 87 -8.29 -1.18 10.98
C PRO A 87 -7.72 -1.90 9.76
N ALA A 88 -8.31 -3.06 9.43
CA ALA A 88 -7.87 -3.90 8.31
C ALA A 88 -8.27 -3.35 6.93
N TYR A 89 -9.28 -2.47 6.85
CA TYR A 89 -9.89 -1.99 5.61
C TYR A 89 -10.00 -0.46 5.55
N GLU A 90 -9.12 0.26 6.24
CA GLU A 90 -9.13 1.73 6.27
C GLU A 90 -7.71 2.28 6.24
N GLY A 91 -7.51 3.36 5.45
CA GLY A 91 -6.25 4.06 5.28
C GLY A 91 -5.51 3.70 4.00
N VAL A 92 -4.35 4.31 3.79
CA VAL A 92 -3.54 4.15 2.57
C VAL A 92 -2.62 2.94 2.71
N VAL A 93 -2.54 2.12 1.64
CA VAL A 93 -1.52 1.10 1.44
C VAL A 93 -0.74 1.43 0.16
N ARG A 94 0.56 1.67 0.31
CA ARG A 94 1.46 1.98 -0.79
C ARG A 94 2.11 0.72 -1.28
N VAL A 95 1.89 0.39 -2.56
CA VAL A 95 2.42 -0.80 -3.23
C VAL A 95 3.31 -0.37 -4.38
N MET A 96 4.43 -1.03 -4.58
CA MET A 96 5.31 -0.80 -5.72
C MET A 96 5.78 -2.11 -6.32
N SER A 97 5.87 -2.19 -7.65
CA SER A 97 6.32 -3.38 -8.35
C SER A 97 6.86 -3.09 -9.75
N PRO A 98 7.60 -4.03 -10.36
CA PRO A 98 7.79 -4.07 -11.81
C PRO A 98 6.45 -4.12 -12.56
N GLY A 99 6.51 -3.72 -13.83
CA GLY A 99 5.31 -3.53 -14.64
C GLY A 99 4.45 -4.77 -14.81
N SER A 100 5.04 -5.94 -15.02
CA SER A 100 4.35 -7.21 -15.23
C SER A 100 3.49 -7.58 -14.01
N VAL A 101 4.09 -7.59 -12.83
CA VAL A 101 3.41 -7.87 -11.56
C VAL A 101 2.25 -6.91 -11.33
N GLY A 102 2.49 -5.61 -11.61
CA GLY A 102 1.44 -4.60 -11.43
C GLY A 102 0.28 -4.75 -12.40
N LEU A 103 0.52 -5.16 -13.64
CA LEU A 103 -0.56 -5.46 -14.60
C LEU A 103 -1.46 -6.60 -14.10
N LYS A 104 -0.90 -7.58 -13.39
CA LYS A 104 -1.65 -8.67 -12.78
C LYS A 104 -2.38 -8.23 -11.52
N LEU A 105 -1.68 -7.60 -10.57
CA LEU A 105 -2.21 -7.34 -9.22
C LEU A 105 -3.14 -6.14 -9.14
N TYR A 106 -2.79 -5.02 -9.79
CA TYR A 106 -3.51 -3.76 -9.59
C TYR A 106 -5.02 -3.85 -9.87
N PRO A 107 -5.49 -4.50 -10.95
CA PRO A 107 -6.93 -4.66 -11.18
C PRO A 107 -7.66 -5.37 -10.05
N HIS A 108 -7.04 -6.38 -9.44
CA HIS A 108 -7.62 -7.14 -8.32
C HIS A 108 -7.64 -6.31 -7.03
N LEU A 109 -6.59 -5.54 -6.77
CA LEU A 109 -6.54 -4.63 -5.62
C LEU A 109 -7.57 -3.49 -5.75
N LEU A 110 -7.89 -3.04 -6.96
CA LEU A 110 -8.99 -2.09 -7.19
C LEU A 110 -10.36 -2.70 -6.88
N VAL A 111 -10.54 -4.01 -7.11
CA VAL A 111 -11.77 -4.71 -6.69
C VAL A 111 -11.88 -4.73 -5.16
N LEU A 112 -10.80 -5.01 -4.45
CA LEU A 112 -10.74 -4.93 -2.99
C LEU A 112 -11.08 -3.51 -2.50
N GLN A 113 -10.47 -2.48 -3.07
CA GLN A 113 -10.77 -1.08 -2.74
C GLN A 113 -12.24 -0.72 -2.99
N ARG A 114 -12.84 -1.21 -4.06
CA ARG A 114 -14.28 -0.99 -4.35
C ARG A 114 -15.18 -1.61 -3.29
N GLN A 115 -14.79 -2.75 -2.72
CA GLN A 115 -15.51 -3.40 -1.63
C GLN A 115 -15.33 -2.68 -0.29
N HIS A 116 -14.20 -1.99 -0.12
CA HIS A 116 -13.81 -1.27 1.09
C HIS A 116 -13.41 0.18 0.77
N PRO A 117 -14.36 1.11 0.62
CA PRO A 117 -14.10 2.47 0.12
C PRO A 117 -13.15 3.31 0.97
N ASN A 118 -12.96 2.97 2.25
CA ASN A 118 -12.01 3.64 3.14
C ASN A 118 -10.57 3.11 3.00
N LEU A 119 -10.36 2.00 2.26
CA LEU A 119 -9.04 1.50 1.91
C LEU A 119 -8.58 2.15 0.61
N VAL A 120 -7.43 2.80 0.64
CA VAL A 120 -6.84 3.48 -0.53
C VAL A 120 -5.60 2.72 -0.98
N ILE A 121 -5.56 2.28 -2.23
CA ILE A 121 -4.40 1.64 -2.85
C ILE A 121 -3.62 2.69 -3.65
N ASP A 122 -2.42 3.05 -3.19
CA ASP A 122 -1.42 3.85 -3.92
C ASP A 122 -0.46 2.88 -4.59
N TYR A 123 -0.70 2.56 -5.88
CA TYR A 123 0.10 1.59 -6.64
C TYR A 123 1.06 2.30 -7.60
N ARG A 124 2.35 1.97 -7.51
CA ARG A 124 3.41 2.56 -8.35
C ARG A 124 4.17 1.48 -9.10
N PHE A 125 4.57 1.82 -10.32
CA PHE A 125 5.37 0.96 -11.19
C PHE A 125 6.82 1.46 -11.22
N ALA A 126 7.77 0.59 -10.91
CA ALA A 126 9.18 0.95 -10.85
C ALA A 126 10.09 -0.29 -11.06
N PRO A 127 11.35 -0.09 -11.45
CA PRO A 127 12.36 -1.16 -11.48
C PRO A 127 12.64 -1.72 -10.07
N ASN A 128 13.22 -2.92 -10.00
CA ASN A 128 13.58 -3.58 -8.73
C ASN A 128 14.40 -2.69 -7.79
N SER A 129 15.37 -1.95 -8.30
CA SER A 129 16.21 -1.02 -7.53
C SER A 129 15.40 0.02 -6.77
N ASP A 130 14.44 0.64 -7.46
CA ASP A 130 13.62 1.72 -6.91
C ASP A 130 12.61 1.17 -5.90
N VAL A 131 12.10 -0.06 -6.16
CA VAL A 131 11.24 -0.79 -5.20
C VAL A 131 12.00 -1.07 -3.91
N GLU A 132 13.21 -1.64 -4.01
CA GLU A 132 14.06 -1.96 -2.88
C GLU A 132 14.40 -0.71 -2.05
N GLU A 133 14.82 0.37 -2.70
CA GLU A 133 15.13 1.66 -2.06
C GLU A 133 13.89 2.23 -1.34
N SER A 134 12.74 2.28 -2.03
CA SER A 134 11.49 2.79 -1.46
C SER A 134 11.03 2.01 -0.22
N ILE A 135 11.22 0.68 -0.18
CA ILE A 135 10.93 -0.13 1.02
C ILE A 135 11.88 0.28 2.15
N SER A 136 13.18 0.39 1.85
CA SER A 136 14.22 0.70 2.85
C SER A 136 14.04 2.06 3.51
N GLU A 137 13.46 3.02 2.78
CA GLU A 137 13.16 4.38 3.20
C GLU A 137 11.75 4.56 3.78
N ASN A 138 10.96 3.48 3.85
CA ASN A 138 9.54 3.50 4.23
C ASN A 138 8.65 4.35 3.30
N GLY A 139 9.06 4.55 2.06
CA GLY A 139 8.29 5.23 1.02
C GLY A 139 7.08 4.40 0.55
N VAL A 140 7.19 3.06 0.62
CA VAL A 140 6.12 2.10 0.35
C VAL A 140 5.95 1.12 1.49
N ASP A 141 4.77 0.52 1.58
CA ASP A 141 4.43 -0.47 2.60
C ASP A 141 4.69 -1.90 2.10
N ILE A 142 4.53 -2.14 0.80
CA ILE A 142 4.72 -3.43 0.12
C ILE A 142 5.47 -3.21 -1.18
N GLY A 143 6.52 -4.00 -1.41
CA GLY A 143 7.19 -4.07 -2.70
C GLY A 143 7.17 -5.48 -3.26
N PHE A 144 6.99 -5.62 -4.59
CA PHE A 144 7.25 -6.85 -5.30
C PHE A 144 8.51 -6.67 -6.16
N MET A 145 9.34 -7.70 -6.26
CA MET A 145 10.62 -7.67 -6.97
C MET A 145 10.86 -9.02 -7.65
N THR A 146 11.64 -9.02 -8.73
CA THR A 146 12.07 -10.25 -9.41
C THR A 146 13.51 -10.67 -9.03
N SER A 147 14.11 -9.98 -8.07
CA SER A 147 15.41 -10.32 -7.48
C SER A 147 15.36 -10.16 -5.96
N PRO A 148 16.16 -10.95 -5.22
CA PRO A 148 16.25 -10.81 -3.77
C PRO A 148 16.88 -9.46 -3.40
N SER A 149 16.39 -8.85 -2.31
CA SER A 149 16.94 -7.61 -1.80
C SER A 149 18.35 -7.81 -1.24
N THR A 150 19.21 -6.82 -1.45
CA THR A 150 20.56 -6.74 -0.87
C THR A 150 20.60 -5.84 0.39
N LEU A 151 19.53 -5.08 0.66
CA LEU A 151 19.48 -4.12 1.75
C LEU A 151 19.00 -4.76 3.05
N VAL A 152 19.77 -4.60 4.12
CA VAL A 152 19.47 -5.15 5.47
C VAL A 152 18.13 -4.65 6.03
N LYS A 153 17.67 -3.47 5.61
CA LYS A 153 16.41 -2.88 6.05
C LYS A 153 15.17 -3.49 5.38
N VAL A 154 15.36 -4.33 4.37
CA VAL A 154 14.28 -4.98 3.62
C VAL A 154 14.18 -6.44 4.02
N SER A 155 13.03 -6.84 4.53
CA SER A 155 12.68 -8.24 4.73
C SER A 155 11.92 -8.71 3.49
N PHE A 156 12.37 -9.81 2.88
CA PHE A 156 11.75 -10.34 1.66
C PHE A 156 11.55 -11.85 1.73
N LYS A 157 10.58 -12.34 0.99
CA LYS A 157 10.32 -13.78 0.84
C LYS A 157 9.86 -14.09 -0.58
N PRO A 158 10.20 -15.27 -1.13
CA PRO A 158 9.63 -15.72 -2.39
C PRO A 158 8.12 -15.98 -2.23
N VAL A 159 7.34 -15.60 -3.23
CA VAL A 159 5.86 -15.71 -3.18
C VAL A 159 5.28 -16.39 -4.41
N ALA A 160 5.97 -16.35 -5.55
CA ALA A 160 5.53 -16.97 -6.80
C ALA A 160 6.70 -17.15 -7.78
N GLU A 161 6.41 -17.81 -8.88
CA GLU A 161 7.26 -17.89 -10.06
C GLU A 161 6.50 -17.32 -11.26
N GLU A 162 7.14 -16.48 -12.06
CA GLU A 162 6.56 -15.91 -13.28
C GLU A 162 7.32 -16.40 -14.50
N GLU A 163 6.65 -17.16 -15.38
CA GLU A 163 7.25 -17.72 -16.60
C GLU A 163 7.62 -16.63 -17.60
N LEU A 164 8.78 -16.77 -18.26
CA LEU A 164 9.16 -15.95 -19.39
C LEU A 164 8.67 -16.57 -20.69
N LEU A 165 8.06 -15.76 -21.55
CA LEU A 165 7.44 -16.19 -22.78
C LEU A 165 8.08 -15.51 -24.00
N LEU A 166 8.37 -16.28 -25.02
CA LEU A 166 8.72 -15.76 -26.35
C LEU A 166 7.43 -15.38 -27.08
N VAL A 167 7.36 -14.13 -27.52
CA VAL A 167 6.19 -13.62 -28.24
C VAL A 167 6.61 -13.10 -29.62
N THR A 168 5.96 -13.65 -30.67
CA THR A 168 6.16 -13.26 -32.07
C THR A 168 4.89 -12.70 -32.69
N PRO A 169 4.95 -12.07 -33.85
CA PRO A 169 3.77 -11.85 -34.69
C PRO A 169 3.05 -13.19 -34.97
N LYS A 170 1.74 -13.12 -35.19
CA LYS A 170 0.95 -14.31 -35.53
C LYS A 170 1.45 -14.98 -36.81
N GLY A 171 1.39 -16.31 -36.87
CA GLY A 171 1.71 -17.09 -38.07
C GLY A 171 2.99 -17.90 -38.00
N LEU A 172 3.75 -17.79 -36.93
CA LEU A 172 4.90 -18.64 -36.64
C LEU A 172 4.50 -19.69 -35.60
N SER A 173 4.64 -20.96 -35.88
CA SER A 173 4.31 -22.04 -34.93
C SER A 173 5.47 -22.40 -34.00
N GLU A 174 6.65 -22.56 -34.56
CA GLU A 174 7.90 -22.89 -33.84
C GLU A 174 9.03 -22.09 -34.49
N PRO A 175 9.36 -20.88 -33.98
CA PRO A 175 10.36 -20.02 -34.62
C PRO A 175 11.76 -20.61 -34.51
N SER A 176 12.41 -20.84 -35.65
CA SER A 176 13.83 -21.18 -35.68
C SER A 176 14.71 -19.96 -35.34
N TRP A 177 15.98 -20.20 -35.03
CA TRP A 177 16.95 -19.15 -34.77
C TRP A 177 17.03 -18.14 -35.94
N GLU A 178 17.09 -18.64 -37.19
CA GLU A 178 17.17 -17.82 -38.40
C GLU A 178 15.91 -16.95 -38.55
N GLN A 179 14.75 -17.48 -38.20
CA GLN A 179 13.49 -16.72 -38.23
C GLN A 179 13.50 -15.60 -37.22
N LEU A 180 14.00 -15.83 -36.00
CA LEU A 180 14.15 -14.78 -34.97
C LEU A 180 15.15 -13.70 -35.42
N MET A 181 16.27 -14.11 -36.04
CA MET A 181 17.24 -13.17 -36.61
C MET A 181 16.64 -12.27 -37.70
N LEU A 182 15.79 -12.83 -38.58
CA LEU A 182 15.11 -12.08 -39.61
C LEU A 182 14.03 -11.13 -39.06
N LEU A 183 13.26 -11.58 -38.07
CA LEU A 183 12.25 -10.75 -37.42
C LEU A 183 12.86 -9.54 -36.73
N GLY A 184 13.94 -9.73 -36.01
CA GLY A 184 14.55 -8.73 -35.15
C GLY A 184 13.77 -8.52 -33.84
N PHE A 185 14.40 -7.78 -32.91
CA PHE A 185 14.00 -7.70 -31.53
C PHE A 185 13.32 -6.37 -31.20
N ILE A 186 12.17 -6.44 -30.52
CA ILE A 186 11.53 -5.32 -29.84
C ILE A 186 12.06 -5.32 -28.41
N ASP A 187 12.91 -4.35 -28.14
CA ASP A 187 13.66 -4.22 -26.91
C ASP A 187 12.87 -3.47 -25.82
N HIS A 188 13.24 -3.67 -24.56
CA HIS A 188 12.66 -3.01 -23.40
C HIS A 188 13.69 -3.02 -22.24
N PRO A 189 13.48 -2.32 -21.11
CA PRO A 189 14.49 -2.21 -20.05
C PRO A 189 15.09 -3.54 -19.58
N ASP A 190 14.25 -4.58 -19.42
CA ASP A 190 14.68 -5.92 -19.00
C ASP A 190 14.87 -6.90 -20.19
N GLY A 191 14.78 -6.40 -21.44
CA GLY A 191 14.78 -7.23 -22.65
C GLY A 191 16.04 -8.07 -22.83
N ALA A 192 17.20 -7.51 -22.54
CA ALA A 192 18.46 -8.24 -22.61
C ALA A 192 18.53 -9.37 -21.56
N HIS A 193 18.06 -9.11 -20.35
CA HIS A 193 18.01 -10.07 -19.25
C HIS A 193 17.04 -11.22 -19.58
N HIS A 194 15.78 -10.91 -19.92
CA HIS A 194 14.78 -11.92 -20.26
C HIS A 194 15.18 -12.75 -21.47
N ALA A 195 15.72 -12.12 -22.53
CA ALA A 195 16.23 -12.85 -23.67
C ALA A 195 17.40 -13.78 -23.29
N SER A 196 18.30 -13.31 -22.43
CA SER A 196 19.44 -14.13 -21.97
C SER A 196 18.98 -15.38 -21.22
N LEU A 197 17.98 -15.23 -20.35
CA LEU A 197 17.43 -16.35 -19.59
C LEU A 197 16.70 -17.34 -20.50
N LEU A 198 15.72 -16.88 -21.27
CA LEU A 198 14.87 -17.79 -22.04
C LEU A 198 15.53 -18.31 -23.32
N LEU A 199 16.12 -17.41 -24.13
CA LEU A 199 16.72 -17.83 -25.41
C LEU A 199 18.06 -18.54 -25.19
N GLY A 200 18.84 -18.12 -24.19
CA GLY A 200 20.07 -18.82 -23.81
C GLY A 200 19.86 -20.27 -23.37
N SER A 201 18.70 -20.57 -22.81
CA SER A 201 18.32 -21.95 -22.40
C SER A 201 17.76 -22.80 -23.55
N ASN A 202 17.39 -22.17 -24.68
CA ASN A 202 16.64 -22.87 -25.76
C ASN A 202 17.32 -22.83 -27.12
N TYR A 203 18.21 -21.88 -27.41
CA TYR A 203 18.90 -21.75 -28.68
C TYR A 203 20.41 -21.76 -28.45
N GLN A 204 21.11 -22.77 -28.99
CA GLN A 204 22.57 -22.91 -28.82
C GLN A 204 23.36 -21.77 -29.47
N GLU A 205 22.78 -21.12 -30.47
CA GLU A 205 23.35 -20.00 -31.21
C GLU A 205 23.26 -18.69 -30.41
N PHE A 206 22.42 -18.61 -29.38
CA PHE A 206 22.25 -17.39 -28.61
C PHE A 206 23.48 -17.10 -27.75
N GLN A 207 24.04 -15.92 -27.89
CA GLN A 207 25.15 -15.41 -27.06
C GLN A 207 24.70 -14.18 -26.25
N HIS A 208 24.01 -13.22 -26.91
CA HIS A 208 23.46 -12.01 -26.31
C HIS A 208 22.40 -11.39 -27.23
N SER A 209 21.49 -10.60 -26.63
CA SER A 209 20.35 -10.00 -27.36
C SER A 209 20.76 -9.01 -28.45
N SER A 210 21.97 -8.42 -28.39
CA SER A 210 22.48 -7.49 -29.39
C SER A 210 22.83 -8.15 -30.75
N LEU A 211 22.78 -9.48 -30.85
CA LEU A 211 22.84 -10.18 -32.13
C LEU A 211 21.60 -9.89 -32.99
N PHE A 212 20.46 -9.65 -32.37
CA PHE A 212 19.26 -9.34 -33.11
C PHE A 212 19.25 -7.89 -33.60
N LYS A 213 18.75 -7.68 -34.83
CA LYS A 213 18.49 -6.33 -35.28
C LYS A 213 17.41 -5.69 -34.41
N LYS A 214 17.74 -4.57 -33.75
CA LYS A 214 16.76 -3.82 -32.95
C LYS A 214 15.72 -3.22 -33.87
N LYS A 215 14.44 -3.56 -33.66
CA LYS A 215 13.28 -3.14 -34.46
C LYS A 215 12.39 -2.14 -33.74
N GLY A 216 12.57 -1.98 -32.44
CA GLY A 216 11.82 -1.03 -31.60
C GLY A 216 12.29 -1.07 -30.17
N PHE A 217 11.79 -0.12 -29.38
CA PHE A 217 12.00 -0.07 -27.93
C PHE A 217 10.80 0.59 -27.28
N SER A 218 10.35 0.03 -26.16
CA SER A 218 9.38 0.67 -25.29
C SER A 218 9.71 0.36 -23.83
N ASN A 219 9.64 1.37 -22.96
CA ASN A 219 9.70 1.21 -21.51
C ASN A 219 8.30 1.09 -20.87
N GLN A 220 7.24 1.11 -21.69
CA GLN A 220 5.87 0.92 -21.26
C GLN A 220 5.45 -0.53 -21.55
N ILE A 221 5.47 -1.37 -20.52
CA ILE A 221 5.29 -2.82 -20.65
C ILE A 221 3.99 -3.21 -21.36
N ASN A 222 2.91 -2.48 -21.12
CA ASN A 222 1.61 -2.69 -21.75
C ASN A 222 1.55 -2.31 -23.23
N LEU A 223 2.58 -1.64 -23.77
CA LEU A 223 2.66 -1.21 -25.17
C LEU A 223 3.69 -2.01 -26.00
N ILE A 224 4.56 -2.81 -25.36
CA ILE A 224 5.61 -3.57 -26.06
C ILE A 224 4.98 -4.48 -27.13
N LEU A 225 3.91 -5.19 -26.79
CA LEU A 225 3.25 -6.13 -27.69
C LEU A 225 2.45 -5.46 -28.81
N GLU A 226 2.18 -4.16 -28.77
CA GLU A 226 1.61 -3.45 -29.91
C GLU A 226 2.57 -3.50 -31.12
N SER A 227 3.88 -3.28 -30.91
CA SER A 227 4.88 -3.40 -31.98
C SER A 227 4.97 -4.83 -32.51
N VAL A 228 4.91 -5.83 -31.66
CA VAL A 228 4.92 -7.25 -32.06
C VAL A 228 3.66 -7.59 -32.86
N SER A 229 2.49 -7.11 -32.44
CA SER A 229 1.22 -7.34 -33.13
C SER A 229 1.15 -6.74 -34.53
N MET A 230 1.97 -5.72 -34.80
CA MET A 230 2.12 -5.08 -36.12
C MET A 230 3.18 -5.77 -37.00
N GLY A 231 3.81 -6.83 -36.54
CA GLY A 231 4.80 -7.58 -37.32
C GLY A 231 6.20 -6.99 -37.31
N PHE A 232 6.53 -6.04 -36.43
CA PHE A 232 7.84 -5.37 -36.47
C PHE A 232 8.97 -6.21 -35.91
N GLY A 233 8.70 -7.21 -35.07
CA GLY A 233 9.72 -8.05 -34.45
C GLY A 233 9.14 -8.96 -33.38
N PHE A 234 10.01 -9.67 -32.70
CA PHE A 234 9.65 -10.50 -31.53
C PHE A 234 10.15 -9.88 -30.23
N THR A 235 9.69 -10.39 -29.11
CA THR A 235 10.19 -10.02 -27.79
C THR A 235 10.09 -11.20 -26.81
N VAL A 236 10.73 -11.06 -25.65
CA VAL A 236 10.59 -11.97 -24.49
C VAL A 236 10.03 -11.18 -23.34
N LEU A 237 8.91 -11.63 -22.79
CA LEU A 237 8.21 -10.94 -21.69
C LEU A 237 7.74 -11.94 -20.61
N PRO A 238 7.61 -11.46 -19.36
CA PRO A 238 6.94 -12.22 -18.31
C PRO A 238 5.46 -12.48 -18.62
N ALA A 239 4.95 -13.61 -18.16
CA ALA A 239 3.63 -14.10 -18.50
C ALA A 239 2.49 -13.12 -18.16
N PHE A 240 2.55 -12.44 -17.03
CA PHE A 240 1.50 -11.51 -16.64
C PHE A 240 1.38 -10.31 -17.59
N ALA A 241 2.52 -9.86 -18.14
CA ALA A 241 2.52 -8.81 -19.15
C ALA A 241 1.87 -9.28 -20.46
N VAL A 242 2.12 -10.53 -20.84
CA VAL A 242 1.53 -11.15 -22.04
C VAL A 242 0.02 -11.38 -21.86
N GLU A 243 -0.40 -11.89 -20.69
CA GLU A 243 -1.81 -12.11 -20.34
C GLU A 243 -2.62 -10.80 -20.35
N ALA A 244 -2.00 -9.69 -19.93
CA ALA A 244 -2.64 -8.38 -19.90
C ALA A 244 -2.84 -7.76 -21.30
N PHE A 245 -2.27 -8.32 -22.36
CA PHE A 245 -2.39 -7.77 -23.71
C PHE A 245 -3.80 -7.95 -24.27
N ARG A 246 -4.42 -6.86 -24.71
CA ARG A 246 -5.83 -6.81 -25.13
C ARG A 246 -6.13 -7.43 -26.48
N LYS A 247 -5.11 -7.73 -27.30
CA LYS A 247 -5.24 -8.26 -28.67
C LYS A 247 -4.46 -9.58 -28.85
N PRO A 248 -4.69 -10.59 -27.99
CA PRO A 248 -3.90 -11.83 -28.01
C PRO A 248 -3.98 -12.58 -29.35
N GLN A 249 -5.05 -12.37 -30.12
CA GLN A 249 -5.22 -12.96 -31.46
C GLN A 249 -4.23 -12.44 -32.53
N LEU A 250 -3.51 -11.34 -32.26
CA LEU A 250 -2.55 -10.74 -33.20
C LEU A 250 -1.10 -11.16 -32.95
N VAL A 251 -0.84 -11.87 -31.85
CA VAL A 251 0.47 -12.38 -31.50
C VAL A 251 0.44 -13.90 -31.34
N GLN A 252 1.61 -14.53 -31.41
CA GLN A 252 1.81 -15.93 -31.12
C GLN A 252 2.70 -16.06 -29.90
N ILE A 253 2.23 -16.79 -28.90
CA ILE A 253 2.95 -17.09 -27.66
C ILE A 253 3.60 -18.45 -27.81
N HIS A 254 4.90 -18.54 -27.49
CA HIS A 254 5.66 -19.77 -27.55
C HIS A 254 6.17 -20.16 -26.16
N ARG A 255 5.77 -21.35 -25.72
CA ARG A 255 6.38 -22.04 -24.59
C ARG A 255 7.46 -22.94 -25.14
N LEU A 256 8.71 -22.57 -24.86
CA LEU A 256 9.86 -23.32 -25.38
C LEU A 256 10.12 -24.60 -24.59
N SER A 257 10.93 -25.50 -25.13
CA SER A 257 11.21 -26.82 -24.54
C SER A 257 11.83 -26.75 -23.14
N ASN A 258 12.64 -25.74 -22.89
CA ASN A 258 13.23 -25.46 -21.59
C ASN A 258 12.56 -24.19 -21.02
N PRO A 259 11.44 -24.30 -20.29
CA PRO A 259 10.77 -23.16 -19.70
C PRO A 259 11.67 -22.50 -18.64
N VAL A 260 11.59 -21.19 -18.55
CA VAL A 260 12.35 -20.38 -17.59
C VAL A 260 11.39 -19.46 -16.87
N SER A 261 11.54 -19.36 -15.55
CA SER A 261 10.75 -18.47 -14.71
C SER A 261 11.65 -17.55 -13.88
N GLU A 262 11.14 -16.40 -13.52
CA GLU A 262 11.73 -15.54 -12.51
C GLU A 262 10.97 -15.69 -11.19
N THR A 263 11.71 -15.76 -10.09
CA THR A 263 11.12 -15.82 -8.75
C THR A 263 10.61 -14.43 -8.36
N LEU A 264 9.35 -14.33 -7.98
CA LEU A 264 8.77 -13.11 -7.42
C LEU A 264 8.97 -13.09 -5.90
N TYR A 265 9.47 -11.97 -5.40
CA TYR A 265 9.67 -11.71 -3.97
C TYR A 265 8.73 -10.62 -3.50
N LEU A 266 8.14 -10.83 -2.33
CA LEU A 266 7.41 -9.81 -1.58
C LEU A 266 8.36 -9.22 -0.55
N GLY A 267 8.58 -7.91 -0.59
CA GLY A 267 9.40 -7.14 0.32
C GLY A 267 8.58 -6.19 1.20
N VAL A 268 9.00 -6.08 2.47
CA VAL A 268 8.46 -5.13 3.45
C VAL A 268 9.61 -4.56 4.28
N SER A 269 9.39 -3.42 4.94
CA SER A 269 10.41 -2.86 5.85
C SER A 269 10.64 -3.78 7.05
N HIS A 270 11.90 -4.11 7.35
CA HIS A 270 12.29 -5.01 8.44
C HIS A 270 11.99 -4.42 9.84
N ASN A 271 12.09 -3.11 9.97
CA ASN A 271 12.06 -2.43 11.26
C ASN A 271 10.69 -1.86 11.65
N LYS A 272 9.63 -2.19 10.92
CA LYS A 272 8.30 -1.61 11.15
C LYS A 272 7.26 -2.73 11.31
N PRO A 273 6.40 -2.67 12.34
CA PRO A 273 5.28 -3.58 12.42
C PRO A 273 4.36 -3.36 11.20
N ILE A 274 3.88 -4.46 10.64
CA ILE A 274 3.01 -4.43 9.47
C ILE A 274 1.58 -4.15 9.93
N PRO A 275 0.96 -3.01 9.54
CA PRO A 275 -0.42 -2.71 9.89
C PRO A 275 -1.42 -3.72 9.32
N SER A 276 -2.56 -3.88 9.98
CA SER A 276 -3.61 -4.84 9.55
C SER A 276 -4.08 -4.60 8.12
N ARG A 277 -4.23 -3.33 7.67
CA ARG A 277 -4.58 -3.01 6.29
C ARG A 277 -3.54 -3.48 5.27
N VAL A 278 -2.25 -3.44 5.64
CA VAL A 278 -1.16 -3.92 4.77
C VAL A 278 -1.23 -5.45 4.67
N ASN A 279 -1.44 -6.15 5.79
CA ASN A 279 -1.65 -7.60 5.79
C ASN A 279 -2.87 -8.00 4.94
N THR A 280 -3.95 -7.22 4.95
CA THR A 280 -5.12 -7.45 4.10
C THR A 280 -4.75 -7.38 2.62
N VAL A 281 -3.98 -6.38 2.20
CA VAL A 281 -3.53 -6.24 0.80
C VAL A 281 -2.55 -7.35 0.41
N ILE A 282 -1.64 -7.75 1.30
CA ILE A 282 -0.74 -8.90 1.08
C ILE A 282 -1.55 -10.19 0.90
N ALA A 283 -2.53 -10.44 1.76
CA ALA A 283 -3.39 -11.63 1.66
C ALA A 283 -4.21 -11.64 0.36
N GLU A 284 -4.67 -10.48 -0.11
CA GLU A 284 -5.36 -10.38 -1.40
C GLU A 284 -4.40 -10.66 -2.55
N ALA A 285 -3.19 -10.06 -2.55
CA ALA A 285 -2.20 -10.26 -3.58
C ALA A 285 -1.84 -11.75 -3.75
N HIS A 286 -1.67 -12.49 -2.66
CA HIS A 286 -1.37 -13.94 -2.69
C HIS A 286 -2.44 -14.82 -3.37
N LYS A 287 -3.64 -14.33 -3.63
CA LYS A 287 -4.67 -15.08 -4.36
C LYS A 287 -4.46 -15.05 -5.88
N TRP A 288 -3.64 -14.12 -6.37
CA TRP A 288 -3.56 -13.78 -7.78
C TRP A 288 -2.16 -13.97 -8.39
N ILE A 289 -1.14 -14.17 -7.57
CA ILE A 289 0.25 -14.47 -7.98
C ILE A 289 0.68 -15.86 -7.49
#